data_d0fc27e5a5f3706cbac5b2cc5ef89d2f
#
_entry.id   d0fc27e5a5f3706cbac5b2cc5ef89d2f
#
_cell.length_a   1.000
_cell.length_b   1.000
_cell.length_c   1.000
_cell.angle_alpha   90.00
_cell.angle_beta   90.00
_cell.angle_gamma   90.00
#
_symmetry.space_group_name_H-M   'P 1'
#
loop_
_entity.id
_entity.type
_entity.pdbx_description
1 polymer ?
#
loop_
_entity_poly.entity_id
_entity_poly.type
_entity_poly.pdbx_seq_one_letter_code
_entity_poly.pdbx_strand_id
1 'polypeptide(L)'
;MTVIPRSPQGQAQAPRTQPFGAEAFAPQQGTTIRWLGGAGALINSRGTTLMTDPVLEGFDMPLLADAPIRAGEVPRLDAVLLTHCDNDHFSRDTCRRLGPVCGGFHAPHYVAGLAAELGLPATGHDIGGGFDVGPVHAKLTPADHAWQNQSPKHKTREFLMEDSCGFWLDTPDGSIWAVGDSRLMPCQLEMPRPDAMLFDFSDSSWHIGLDGAEKLAAAYPDTPLILWHWGCVDAPKMKEFNGDPEVLAGRIVNPERIVVLAPGQPWTLRRL
;
A
#
# COMPACT_ATOMS: atom_id res chain seq x y z
N MET A 1 17.07 -12.95 10.35
CA MET A 1 15.86 -12.79 9.52
C MET A 1 14.75 -13.63 10.09
N THR A 2 13.51 -13.14 10.07
CA THR A 2 12.31 -13.91 10.41
C THR A 2 12.17 -15.06 9.40
N VAL A 3 11.88 -16.28 9.86
CA VAL A 3 11.60 -17.41 8.95
C VAL A 3 10.31 -17.09 8.19
N ILE A 4 10.37 -17.08 6.87
CA ILE A 4 9.22 -16.81 6.02
C ILE A 4 8.39 -18.11 5.85
N PRO A 5 7.13 -18.14 6.30
CA PRO A 5 6.26 -19.29 6.09
C PRO A 5 6.06 -19.56 4.60
N ARG A 6 5.74 -20.81 4.26
CA ARG A 6 5.47 -21.23 2.87
C ARG A 6 4.10 -21.90 2.78
N SER A 7 3.35 -21.59 1.73
CA SER A 7 2.15 -22.34 1.38
C SER A 7 2.51 -23.78 0.96
N PRO A 8 1.54 -24.70 0.90
CA PRO A 8 1.78 -26.06 0.39
C PRO A 8 2.36 -26.10 -1.03
N GLN A 9 2.14 -25.05 -1.83
CA GLN A 9 2.66 -24.89 -3.19
C GLN A 9 4.03 -24.17 -3.22
N GLY A 10 4.63 -23.86 -2.05
CA GLY A 10 5.93 -23.21 -1.92
C GLY A 10 5.91 -21.69 -2.05
N GLN A 11 4.75 -21.05 -2.19
CA GLN A 11 4.60 -19.59 -2.22
C GLN A 11 5.03 -19.00 -0.87
N ALA A 12 5.80 -17.91 -0.86
CA ALA A 12 6.09 -17.15 0.34
C ALA A 12 4.80 -16.61 0.95
N GLN A 13 4.63 -16.80 2.26
CA GLN A 13 3.40 -16.46 2.97
C GLN A 13 3.68 -15.41 4.03
N ALA A 14 2.76 -14.46 4.19
CA ALA A 14 2.82 -13.49 5.26
C ALA A 14 2.84 -14.18 6.64
N PRO A 15 3.54 -13.62 7.63
CA PRO A 15 3.45 -14.09 9.01
C PRO A 15 1.99 -14.04 9.50
N ARG A 16 1.69 -14.85 10.54
CA ARG A 16 0.34 -14.94 11.08
C ARG A 16 -0.20 -13.57 11.49
N THR A 17 -1.39 -13.24 11.00
CA THR A 17 -2.10 -12.00 11.31
C THR A 17 -2.17 -11.72 12.82
N GLN A 18 -1.93 -10.49 13.20
CA GLN A 18 -2.06 -9.93 14.54
C GLN A 18 -3.28 -9.01 14.57
N PRO A 19 -4.47 -9.47 14.96
CA PRO A 19 -5.66 -8.64 15.02
C PRO A 19 -5.46 -7.46 15.97
N PHE A 20 -6.09 -6.33 15.65
CA PHE A 20 -6.12 -5.13 16.49
C PHE A 20 -7.54 -4.55 16.53
N GLY A 21 -7.80 -3.68 17.50
CA GLY A 21 -9.10 -3.04 17.71
C GLY A 21 -9.00 -1.50 17.67
N ALA A 22 -9.94 -0.85 18.33
CA ALA A 22 -10.08 0.61 18.36
C ALA A 22 -8.85 1.35 18.91
N GLU A 23 -8.03 0.68 19.74
CA GLU A 23 -6.79 1.24 20.29
C GLU A 23 -5.78 1.66 19.23
N ALA A 24 -5.78 1.01 18.05
CA ALA A 24 -4.90 1.37 16.94
C ALA A 24 -5.25 2.73 16.30
N PHE A 25 -6.44 3.25 16.55
CA PHE A 25 -6.94 4.53 16.06
C PHE A 25 -6.88 5.64 17.13
N ALA A 26 -6.54 5.30 18.35
CA ALA A 26 -6.42 6.27 19.42
C ALA A 26 -5.22 7.20 19.23
N PRO A 27 -5.24 8.42 19.79
CA PRO A 27 -4.08 9.28 19.85
C PRO A 27 -2.89 8.57 20.52
N GLN A 28 -1.70 8.74 19.96
CA GLN A 28 -0.48 8.09 20.43
C GLN A 28 0.74 9.01 20.29
N GLN A 29 1.84 8.64 20.93
CA GLN A 29 3.11 9.34 20.76
C GLN A 29 3.81 8.83 19.50
N GLY A 30 3.94 9.69 18.47
CA GLY A 30 4.60 9.35 17.23
C GLY A 30 3.67 8.77 16.17
N THR A 31 4.26 8.37 15.05
CA THR A 31 3.57 7.79 13.90
C THR A 31 3.81 6.29 13.84
N THR A 32 2.73 5.51 13.72
CA THR A 32 2.81 4.05 13.52
C THR A 32 2.22 3.65 12.18
N ILE A 33 2.79 2.61 11.61
CA ILE A 33 2.33 1.94 10.39
C ILE A 33 1.94 0.52 10.77
N ARG A 34 0.78 0.05 10.29
CA ARG A 34 0.35 -1.35 10.35
C ARG A 34 0.03 -1.82 8.96
N TRP A 35 0.70 -2.86 8.51
CA TRP A 35 0.32 -3.51 7.27
C TRP A 35 -1.03 -4.22 7.44
N LEU A 36 -1.96 -4.03 6.51
CA LEU A 36 -3.31 -4.62 6.57
C LEU A 36 -3.43 -5.92 5.77
N GLY A 37 -2.36 -6.32 5.10
CA GLY A 37 -2.35 -7.34 4.05
C GLY A 37 -2.48 -6.71 2.66
N GLY A 38 -2.04 -7.44 1.62
CA GLY A 38 -2.01 -6.90 0.25
C GLY A 38 -1.26 -5.57 0.17
N ALA A 39 -1.83 -4.59 -0.50
CA ALA A 39 -1.32 -3.23 -0.59
C ALA A 39 -1.86 -2.29 0.50
N GLY A 40 -2.61 -2.81 1.47
CA GLY A 40 -3.23 -2.00 2.52
C GLY A 40 -2.28 -1.64 3.66
N ALA A 41 -2.35 -0.40 4.15
CA ALA A 41 -1.70 0.00 5.39
C ALA A 41 -2.59 0.97 6.19
N LEU A 42 -2.57 0.84 7.53
CA LEU A 42 -3.08 1.84 8.46
C LEU A 42 -1.91 2.68 8.97
N ILE A 43 -1.99 3.98 8.78
CA ILE A 43 -1.04 4.96 9.31
C ILE A 43 -1.77 5.77 10.39
N ASN A 44 -1.27 5.72 11.62
CA ASN A 44 -1.75 6.58 12.70
C ASN A 44 -0.62 7.56 13.07
N SER A 45 -0.78 8.82 12.69
CA SER A 45 0.15 9.90 13.02
C SER A 45 -0.43 10.72 14.16
N ARG A 46 -0.06 10.35 15.40
CA ARG A 46 -0.44 11.06 16.63
C ARG A 46 -1.97 11.21 16.82
N GLY A 47 -2.75 10.27 16.26
CA GLY A 47 -4.21 10.27 16.32
C GLY A 47 -4.89 10.71 15.02
N THR A 48 -4.14 11.21 14.03
CA THR A 48 -4.63 11.35 12.65
C THR A 48 -4.45 10.01 11.94
N THR A 49 -5.53 9.45 11.43
CA THR A 49 -5.59 8.07 10.93
C THR A 49 -5.91 8.04 9.44
N LEU A 50 -5.03 7.38 8.68
CA LEU A 50 -5.19 7.19 7.25
C LEU A 50 -5.08 5.70 6.92
N MET A 51 -5.84 5.23 5.93
CA MET A 51 -5.58 3.93 5.31
C MET A 51 -5.19 4.14 3.84
N THR A 52 -4.16 3.42 3.38
CA THR A 52 -3.88 3.26 1.95
C THR A 52 -4.48 1.96 1.47
N ASP A 53 -5.13 1.97 0.31
CA ASP A 53 -5.65 0.79 -0.41
C ASP A 53 -6.24 -0.32 0.49
N PRO A 54 -7.19 0.01 1.38
CA PRO A 54 -7.69 -0.98 2.33
C PRO A 54 -8.58 -2.01 1.63
N VAL A 55 -8.16 -3.29 1.68
CA VAL A 55 -8.94 -4.44 1.23
C VAL A 55 -9.18 -5.34 2.45
N LEU A 56 -10.15 -4.97 3.26
CA LEU A 56 -10.50 -5.68 4.50
C LEU A 56 -11.59 -6.74 4.28
N GLU A 57 -12.35 -6.60 3.19
CA GLU A 57 -13.40 -7.53 2.76
C GLU A 57 -13.67 -7.36 1.25
N GLY A 58 -14.38 -8.32 0.66
CA GLY A 58 -14.86 -8.23 -0.73
C GLY A 58 -13.80 -8.50 -1.81
N PHE A 59 -12.64 -9.08 -1.45
CA PHE A 59 -11.69 -9.56 -2.45
C PHE A 59 -12.13 -10.93 -2.99
N ASP A 60 -12.03 -11.11 -4.29
CA ASP A 60 -12.61 -12.25 -5.01
C ASP A 60 -11.65 -13.43 -5.19
N MET A 61 -10.44 -13.36 -4.63
CA MET A 61 -9.46 -14.45 -4.67
C MET A 61 -9.29 -15.12 -3.30
N PRO A 62 -8.86 -16.40 -3.25
CA PRO A 62 -8.52 -17.07 -2.01
C PRO A 62 -7.39 -16.34 -1.26
N LEU A 63 -7.48 -16.26 0.07
CA LEU A 63 -6.51 -15.59 0.90
C LEU A 63 -5.69 -16.59 1.72
N LEU A 64 -4.40 -16.29 1.91
CA LEU A 64 -3.46 -16.98 2.79
C LEU A 64 -3.40 -16.34 4.19
N ALA A 65 -3.88 -15.09 4.31
CA ALA A 65 -3.90 -14.34 5.57
C ALA A 65 -5.23 -13.61 5.73
N ASP A 66 -5.77 -13.63 6.95
CA ASP A 66 -6.97 -12.86 7.28
C ASP A 66 -6.65 -11.37 7.40
N ALA A 67 -7.64 -10.50 7.13
CA ALA A 67 -7.54 -9.08 7.45
C ALA A 67 -7.42 -8.90 8.98
N PRO A 68 -6.56 -7.98 9.47
CA PRO A 68 -6.31 -7.80 10.90
C PRO A 68 -7.43 -7.06 11.64
N ILE A 69 -8.36 -6.46 10.92
CA ILE A 69 -9.56 -5.80 11.42
C ILE A 69 -10.67 -5.92 10.36
N ARG A 70 -11.92 -6.01 10.77
CA ARG A 70 -13.06 -5.93 9.85
C ARG A 70 -13.38 -4.48 9.53
N ALA A 71 -13.85 -4.18 8.33
CA ALA A 71 -14.18 -2.81 7.94
C ALA A 71 -15.27 -2.18 8.84
N GLY A 72 -16.24 -2.97 9.32
CA GLY A 72 -17.28 -2.51 10.25
C GLY A 72 -16.83 -2.29 11.69
N GLU A 73 -15.61 -2.67 12.05
CA GLU A 73 -15.01 -2.47 13.38
C GLU A 73 -14.10 -1.22 13.43
N VAL A 74 -13.86 -0.58 12.30
CA VAL A 74 -13.07 0.66 12.21
C VAL A 74 -13.88 1.79 12.84
N PRO A 75 -13.40 2.41 13.94
CA PRO A 75 -14.21 3.37 14.68
C PRO A 75 -14.27 4.75 14.00
N ARG A 76 -13.17 5.15 13.37
CA ARG A 76 -13.00 6.44 12.71
C ARG A 76 -11.76 6.40 11.81
N LEU A 77 -11.85 7.08 10.68
CA LEU A 77 -10.71 7.41 9.80
C LEU A 77 -10.77 8.90 9.41
N ASP A 78 -9.62 9.54 9.33
CA ASP A 78 -9.54 10.90 8.79
C ASP A 78 -9.50 10.86 7.25
N ALA A 79 -8.81 9.87 6.64
CA ALA A 79 -8.81 9.67 5.20
C ALA A 79 -8.58 8.21 4.77
N VAL A 80 -9.06 7.88 3.57
CA VAL A 80 -8.64 6.73 2.76
C VAL A 80 -7.94 7.25 1.51
N LEU A 81 -6.77 6.70 1.21
CA LEU A 81 -5.95 7.01 0.05
C LEU A 81 -6.00 5.82 -0.90
N LEU A 82 -6.45 6.03 -2.14
CA LEU A 82 -6.56 4.98 -3.15
C LEU A 82 -5.58 5.24 -4.28
N THR A 83 -4.68 4.28 -4.53
CA THR A 83 -3.64 4.43 -5.56
C THR A 83 -4.18 4.25 -6.96
N HIS A 84 -5.02 3.26 -7.19
CA HIS A 84 -5.63 2.96 -8.48
C HIS A 84 -6.93 2.13 -8.34
N CYS A 85 -7.53 1.70 -9.44
CA CYS A 85 -8.90 1.18 -9.45
C CYS A 85 -9.02 -0.35 -9.32
N ASP A 86 -7.91 -1.08 -9.26
CA ASP A 86 -7.93 -2.55 -9.19
C ASP A 86 -8.53 -3.03 -7.85
N ASN A 87 -9.19 -4.18 -7.86
CA ASN A 87 -10.00 -4.64 -6.74
C ASN A 87 -9.18 -5.09 -5.51
N ASP A 88 -7.89 -5.34 -5.68
CA ASP A 88 -6.91 -5.60 -4.62
C ASP A 88 -6.33 -4.31 -3.99
N HIS A 89 -6.75 -3.13 -4.47
CA HIS A 89 -6.46 -1.79 -3.94
C HIS A 89 -7.75 -1.02 -3.62
N PHE A 90 -8.71 -1.02 -4.53
CA PHE A 90 -10.00 -0.37 -4.36
C PHE A 90 -11.11 -1.42 -4.14
N SER A 91 -11.15 -2.02 -2.95
CA SER A 91 -12.29 -2.83 -2.52
C SER A 91 -13.52 -1.95 -2.31
N ARG A 92 -14.50 -2.08 -3.22
CA ARG A 92 -15.76 -1.33 -3.15
C ARG A 92 -16.54 -1.64 -1.88
N ASP A 93 -16.48 -2.88 -1.41
CA ASP A 93 -17.19 -3.32 -0.20
C ASP A 93 -16.54 -2.74 1.05
N THR A 94 -15.22 -2.81 1.18
CA THR A 94 -14.47 -2.14 2.25
C THR A 94 -14.76 -0.63 2.25
N CYS A 95 -14.65 0.04 1.10
CA CYS A 95 -14.84 1.49 1.01
C CYS A 95 -16.27 1.92 1.37
N ARG A 96 -17.30 1.17 0.96
CA ARG A 96 -18.70 1.44 1.38
C ARG A 96 -18.87 1.31 2.89
N ARG A 97 -18.23 0.31 3.51
CA ARG A 97 -18.28 0.12 4.96
C ARG A 97 -17.56 1.23 5.72
N LEU A 98 -16.44 1.71 5.19
CA LEU A 98 -15.67 2.79 5.79
C LEU A 98 -16.30 4.18 5.57
N GLY A 99 -17.12 4.36 4.53
CA GLY A 99 -17.74 5.64 4.18
C GLY A 99 -18.37 6.40 5.36
N PRO A 100 -19.20 5.76 6.21
CA PRO A 100 -19.84 6.43 7.35
C PRO A 100 -18.88 6.93 8.44
N VAL A 101 -17.66 6.39 8.53
CA VAL A 101 -16.67 6.69 9.57
C VAL A 101 -15.42 7.38 9.04
N CYS A 102 -15.36 7.63 7.72
CA CYS A 102 -14.21 8.22 7.04
C CYS A 102 -14.47 9.69 6.69
N GLY A 103 -13.51 10.56 6.98
CA GLY A 103 -13.57 11.99 6.68
C GLY A 103 -13.48 12.31 5.19
N GLY A 104 -12.75 11.50 4.40
CA GLY A 104 -12.62 11.69 2.95
C GLY A 104 -11.87 10.56 2.26
N PHE A 105 -12.12 10.41 0.96
CA PHE A 105 -11.40 9.49 0.08
C PHE A 105 -10.59 10.33 -0.90
N HIS A 106 -9.31 10.06 -1.04
CA HIS A 106 -8.40 10.81 -1.90
C HIS A 106 -7.72 9.86 -2.88
N ALA A 107 -7.70 10.22 -4.16
CA ALA A 107 -7.23 9.36 -5.24
C ALA A 107 -6.87 10.17 -6.49
N PRO A 108 -6.27 9.57 -7.53
CA PRO A 108 -6.31 10.12 -8.87
C PRO A 108 -7.74 10.40 -9.33
N HIS A 109 -7.94 11.36 -10.22
CA HIS A 109 -9.28 11.83 -10.64
C HIS A 109 -10.21 10.71 -11.09
N TYR A 110 -9.73 9.76 -11.88
CA TYR A 110 -10.54 8.63 -12.34
C TYR A 110 -11.03 7.75 -11.17
N VAL A 111 -10.14 7.41 -10.26
CA VAL A 111 -10.46 6.55 -9.10
C VAL A 111 -11.41 7.28 -8.14
N ALA A 112 -11.17 8.58 -7.92
CA ALA A 112 -12.08 9.41 -7.14
C ALA A 112 -13.49 9.48 -7.76
N GLY A 113 -13.59 9.54 -9.08
CA GLY A 113 -14.87 9.44 -9.81
C GLY A 113 -15.59 8.13 -9.51
N LEU A 114 -14.88 7.00 -9.56
CA LEU A 114 -15.45 5.69 -9.22
C LEU A 114 -15.89 5.60 -7.75
N ALA A 115 -15.13 6.22 -6.84
CA ALA A 115 -15.51 6.28 -5.43
C ALA A 115 -16.75 7.17 -5.20
N ALA A 116 -16.87 8.30 -5.92
CA ALA A 116 -18.04 9.17 -5.88
C ALA A 116 -19.30 8.47 -6.41
N GLU A 117 -19.19 7.60 -7.42
CA GLU A 117 -20.31 6.76 -7.90
C GLU A 117 -20.83 5.80 -6.83
N LEU A 118 -20.01 5.45 -5.84
CA LEU A 118 -20.42 4.67 -4.66
C LEU A 118 -21.06 5.52 -3.55
N GLY A 119 -21.20 6.86 -3.76
CA GLY A 119 -21.70 7.79 -2.77
C GLY A 119 -20.67 8.18 -1.69
N LEU A 120 -19.37 7.95 -1.93
CA LEU A 120 -18.30 8.28 -0.99
C LEU A 120 -17.85 9.75 -1.15
N PRO A 121 -17.44 10.42 -0.05
CA PRO A 121 -16.88 11.78 -0.09
C PRO A 121 -15.47 11.75 -0.70
N ALA A 122 -15.38 11.64 -2.03
CA ALA A 122 -14.13 11.46 -2.75
C ALA A 122 -13.64 12.74 -3.40
N THR A 123 -12.33 12.98 -3.34
CA THR A 123 -11.62 14.09 -3.98
C THR A 123 -10.53 13.56 -4.89
N GLY A 124 -10.56 13.97 -6.17
CA GLY A 124 -9.53 13.67 -7.15
C GLY A 124 -8.38 14.68 -7.08
N HIS A 125 -7.16 14.19 -7.28
CA HIS A 125 -5.94 15.00 -7.28
C HIS A 125 -5.09 14.72 -8.52
N ASP A 126 -4.35 15.73 -8.97
CA ASP A 126 -3.33 15.58 -10.00
C ASP A 126 -2.10 14.84 -9.46
N ILE A 127 -1.40 14.12 -10.32
CA ILE A 127 -0.09 13.57 -9.98
C ILE A 127 0.87 14.71 -9.68
N GLY A 128 1.55 14.65 -8.54
CA GLY A 128 2.36 15.74 -8.00
C GLY A 128 1.58 16.77 -7.18
N GLY A 129 0.25 16.72 -7.20
CA GLY A 129 -0.61 17.52 -6.32
C GLY A 129 -0.57 17.03 -4.87
N GLY A 130 -0.79 17.94 -3.93
CA GLY A 130 -0.78 17.65 -2.49
C GLY A 130 -2.04 18.14 -1.79
N PHE A 131 -2.32 17.57 -0.61
CA PHE A 131 -3.42 17.94 0.27
C PHE A 131 -3.08 17.59 1.71
N ASP A 132 -3.81 18.17 2.65
CA ASP A 132 -3.57 17.96 4.08
C ASP A 132 -4.69 17.11 4.70
N VAL A 133 -4.30 16.20 5.58
CA VAL A 133 -5.17 15.45 6.47
C VAL A 133 -4.68 15.70 7.89
N GLY A 134 -5.28 16.68 8.58
CA GLY A 134 -4.75 17.16 9.85
C GLY A 134 -3.30 17.63 9.70
N PRO A 135 -2.36 17.11 10.51
CA PRO A 135 -0.93 17.48 10.43
C PRO A 135 -0.14 16.66 9.39
N VAL A 136 -0.78 15.78 8.65
CA VAL A 136 -0.13 14.97 7.60
C VAL A 136 -0.34 15.65 6.25
N HIS A 137 0.77 15.99 5.57
CA HIS A 137 0.72 16.43 4.18
C HIS A 137 0.89 15.23 3.26
N ALA A 138 -0.10 14.96 2.41
CA ALA A 138 -0.08 13.89 1.42
C ALA A 138 0.13 14.46 0.02
N LYS A 139 0.93 13.76 -0.80
CA LYS A 139 1.19 14.12 -2.20
C LYS A 139 1.12 12.86 -3.06
N LEU A 140 0.48 12.95 -4.23
CA LEU A 140 0.47 11.87 -5.20
C LEU A 140 1.80 11.83 -5.94
N THR A 141 2.42 10.64 -5.97
CA THR A 141 3.66 10.39 -6.71
C THR A 141 3.38 9.61 -7.99
N PRO A 142 4.17 9.81 -9.07
CA PRO A 142 3.97 9.09 -10.32
C PRO A 142 4.06 7.56 -10.15
N ALA A 143 3.18 6.85 -10.86
CA ALA A 143 3.19 5.39 -10.98
C ALA A 143 2.85 4.98 -12.43
N ASP A 144 3.44 3.91 -12.91
CA ASP A 144 3.21 3.35 -14.25
C ASP A 144 2.55 1.97 -14.12
N HIS A 145 1.22 1.94 -14.09
CA HIS A 145 0.43 0.72 -13.88
C HIS A 145 -0.79 0.61 -14.81
N ALA A 146 -0.64 0.97 -16.10
CA ALA A 146 -1.71 0.92 -17.09
C ALA A 146 -1.85 -0.47 -17.76
N TRP A 147 -1.73 -1.57 -17.00
CA TRP A 147 -1.83 -2.95 -17.51
C TRP A 147 -3.21 -3.25 -18.12
N GLN A 148 -4.24 -2.56 -17.67
CA GLN A 148 -5.62 -2.72 -18.12
C GLN A 148 -5.76 -2.52 -19.63
N ASN A 149 -4.89 -1.71 -20.24
CA ASN A 149 -4.88 -1.49 -21.70
C ASN A 149 -4.51 -2.78 -22.49
N GLN A 150 -3.84 -3.73 -21.86
CA GLN A 150 -3.52 -5.03 -22.47
C GLN A 150 -4.56 -6.09 -22.19
N SER A 151 -5.48 -5.84 -21.27
CA SER A 151 -6.52 -6.79 -20.89
C SER A 151 -7.74 -6.70 -21.81
N PRO A 152 -8.23 -7.81 -22.36
CA PRO A 152 -9.49 -7.82 -23.12
C PRO A 152 -10.71 -7.42 -22.29
N LYS A 153 -10.61 -7.45 -20.97
CA LYS A 153 -11.71 -7.10 -20.04
C LYS A 153 -11.89 -5.57 -19.91
N HIS A 154 -10.89 -4.77 -20.24
CA HIS A 154 -10.85 -3.32 -20.00
C HIS A 154 -10.85 -2.49 -21.30
N LYS A 155 -11.71 -2.85 -22.29
CA LYS A 155 -11.75 -2.18 -23.60
C LYS A 155 -12.65 -0.93 -23.65
N THR A 156 -13.24 -0.53 -22.52
CA THR A 156 -14.22 0.58 -22.49
C THR A 156 -13.58 1.95 -22.41
N ARG A 157 -12.31 2.00 -22.05
CA ARG A 157 -11.50 3.24 -22.01
C ARG A 157 -10.02 2.93 -22.16
N GLU A 158 -9.23 3.94 -22.49
CA GLU A 158 -7.77 3.93 -22.33
C GLU A 158 -7.43 4.33 -20.90
N PHE A 159 -6.56 3.56 -20.24
CA PHE A 159 -5.99 3.89 -18.94
C PHE A 159 -4.72 4.69 -19.15
N LEU A 160 -4.61 5.80 -18.43
CA LEU A 160 -3.48 6.73 -18.50
C LEU A 160 -2.58 6.56 -17.27
N MET A 161 -1.34 7.04 -17.34
CA MET A 161 -0.44 7.01 -16.18
C MET A 161 -1.00 7.81 -14.99
N GLU A 162 -1.79 8.85 -15.26
CA GLU A 162 -2.47 9.67 -14.24
C GLU A 162 -3.64 8.97 -13.54
N ASP A 163 -4.04 7.77 -13.98
CA ASP A 163 -5.06 6.96 -13.32
C ASP A 163 -4.50 6.12 -12.15
N SER A 164 -3.17 6.09 -11.98
CA SER A 164 -2.47 5.41 -10.89
C SER A 164 -1.46 6.33 -10.23
N CYS A 165 -1.21 6.10 -8.95
CA CYS A 165 -0.22 6.87 -8.18
C CYS A 165 0.38 6.04 -7.04
N GLY A 166 1.48 6.52 -6.50
CA GLY A 166 1.87 6.27 -5.13
C GLY A 166 1.51 7.45 -4.24
N PHE A 167 1.78 7.37 -2.93
CA PHE A 167 1.58 8.46 -1.98
C PHE A 167 2.85 8.75 -1.20
N TRP A 168 3.25 10.03 -1.18
CA TRP A 168 4.22 10.55 -0.26
C TRP A 168 3.48 11.21 0.90
N LEU A 169 3.82 10.84 2.14
CA LEU A 169 3.20 11.35 3.35
C LEU A 169 4.26 11.99 4.23
N ASP A 170 4.18 13.30 4.41
CA ASP A 170 4.98 14.03 5.40
C ASP A 170 4.19 14.10 6.71
N THR A 171 4.72 13.46 7.74
CA THR A 171 4.15 13.46 9.10
C THR A 171 5.04 14.27 10.06
N PRO A 172 4.55 14.66 11.25
CA PRO A 172 5.40 15.27 12.26
C PRO A 172 6.62 14.44 12.67
N ASP A 173 6.60 13.13 12.44
CA ASP A 173 7.64 12.19 12.88
C ASP A 173 8.56 11.71 11.76
N GLY A 174 8.30 12.11 10.53
CA GLY A 174 9.08 11.73 9.35
C GLY A 174 8.21 11.48 8.14
N SER A 175 8.86 11.10 7.03
CA SER A 175 8.21 10.86 5.74
C SER A 175 8.01 9.37 5.47
N ILE A 176 6.87 9.04 4.85
CA ILE A 176 6.53 7.69 4.40
C ILE A 176 6.27 7.77 2.90
N TRP A 177 6.88 6.89 2.13
CA TRP A 177 6.54 6.77 0.72
C TRP A 177 5.89 5.40 0.45
N ALA A 178 4.61 5.41 0.13
CA ALA A 178 3.90 4.29 -0.45
C ALA A 178 4.09 4.36 -1.96
N VAL A 179 4.96 3.52 -2.51
CA VAL A 179 5.34 3.59 -3.94
C VAL A 179 4.14 3.33 -4.85
N GLY A 180 3.20 2.48 -4.40
CA GLY A 180 2.08 1.99 -5.21
C GLY A 180 2.55 0.90 -6.17
N ASP A 181 1.59 0.33 -6.90
CA ASP A 181 1.89 -0.60 -7.98
C ASP A 181 2.42 0.18 -9.19
N SER A 182 3.63 -0.14 -9.58
CA SER A 182 4.30 0.58 -10.64
C SER A 182 5.45 -0.20 -11.23
N ARG A 183 5.64 -0.12 -12.54
CA ARG A 183 6.95 -0.39 -13.12
C ARG A 183 7.94 0.67 -12.62
N LEU A 184 9.22 0.32 -12.50
CA LEU A 184 10.23 1.29 -12.07
C LEU A 184 10.31 2.45 -13.07
N MET A 185 10.11 3.67 -12.55
CA MET A 185 10.26 4.92 -13.31
C MET A 185 11.54 5.64 -12.90
N PRO A 186 12.26 6.32 -13.84
CA PRO A 186 13.46 7.08 -13.50
C PRO A 186 13.24 8.10 -12.37
N CYS A 187 12.11 8.81 -12.35
CA CYS A 187 11.79 9.80 -11.31
C CYS A 187 11.67 9.18 -9.90
N GLN A 188 11.35 7.89 -9.80
CA GLN A 188 11.29 7.20 -8.51
C GLN A 188 12.68 6.98 -7.89
N LEU A 189 13.74 7.00 -8.69
CA LEU A 189 15.14 6.92 -8.20
C LEU A 189 15.68 8.28 -7.73
N GLU A 190 14.96 9.36 -8.02
CA GLU A 190 15.37 10.75 -7.78
C GLU A 190 14.46 11.46 -6.74
N MET A 191 13.54 10.72 -6.13
CA MET A 191 12.70 11.24 -5.04
C MET A 191 13.55 11.61 -3.81
N PRO A 192 13.10 12.53 -2.98
CA PRO A 192 13.72 12.74 -1.67
C PRO A 192 13.81 11.40 -0.91
N ARG A 193 14.82 11.26 -0.05
CA ARG A 193 14.94 10.04 0.78
C ARG A 193 13.79 9.98 1.78
N PRO A 194 12.93 8.94 1.75
CA PRO A 194 11.90 8.75 2.76
C PRO A 194 12.47 8.14 4.05
N ASP A 195 11.81 8.40 5.17
CA ASP A 195 12.14 7.76 6.46
C ASP A 195 11.60 6.34 6.56
N ALA A 196 10.62 5.98 5.73
CA ALA A 196 10.15 4.60 5.50
C ALA A 196 9.53 4.47 4.11
N MET A 197 9.62 3.28 3.52
CA MET A 197 9.01 2.96 2.23
C MET A 197 8.09 1.75 2.38
N LEU A 198 6.82 1.89 1.95
CA LEU A 198 5.97 0.74 1.68
C LEU A 198 6.37 0.21 0.31
N PHE A 199 6.99 -0.96 0.31
CA PHE A 199 7.85 -1.42 -0.77
C PHE A 199 7.27 -2.66 -1.44
N ASP A 200 6.77 -2.49 -2.67
CA ASP A 200 6.47 -3.61 -3.56
C ASP A 200 7.78 -4.16 -4.14
N PHE A 201 7.83 -5.47 -4.34
CA PHE A 201 8.98 -6.17 -4.90
C PHE A 201 8.56 -7.38 -5.73
N SER A 202 7.31 -7.39 -6.16
CA SER A 202 6.74 -8.45 -6.99
C SER A 202 7.44 -8.56 -8.33
N ASP A 203 7.79 -9.77 -8.76
CA ASP A 203 8.49 -10.02 -10.04
C ASP A 203 7.50 -10.10 -11.22
N SER A 204 6.60 -9.13 -11.31
CA SER A 204 5.64 -8.95 -12.39
C SER A 204 6.09 -7.86 -13.36
N SER A 205 5.70 -7.99 -14.63
CA SER A 205 6.01 -6.99 -15.67
C SER A 205 5.26 -5.66 -15.50
N TRP A 206 4.25 -5.63 -14.65
CA TRP A 206 3.44 -4.46 -14.34
C TRP A 206 3.69 -3.90 -12.94
N HIS A 207 4.56 -4.54 -12.20
CA HIS A 207 5.12 -4.09 -10.95
C HIS A 207 6.58 -3.71 -11.14
N ILE A 208 7.26 -3.40 -10.05
CA ILE A 208 8.65 -2.95 -10.09
C ILE A 208 9.61 -4.03 -10.61
N GLY A 209 9.25 -5.31 -10.47
CA GLY A 209 10.13 -6.45 -10.76
C GLY A 209 11.33 -6.53 -9.81
N LEU A 210 11.97 -7.68 -9.73
CA LEU A 210 13.12 -7.86 -8.83
C LEU A 210 14.31 -6.96 -9.20
N ASP A 211 14.58 -6.77 -10.49
CA ASP A 211 15.66 -5.87 -10.95
C ASP A 211 15.35 -4.40 -10.64
N GLY A 212 14.10 -4.00 -10.73
CA GLY A 212 13.64 -2.67 -10.34
C GLY A 212 13.70 -2.46 -8.84
N ALA A 213 13.25 -3.46 -8.07
CA ALA A 213 13.34 -3.45 -6.60
C ALA A 213 14.78 -3.31 -6.10
N GLU A 214 15.73 -4.02 -6.73
CA GLU A 214 17.17 -3.88 -6.43
C GLU A 214 17.66 -2.44 -6.69
N LYS A 215 17.30 -1.85 -7.83
CA LYS A 215 17.68 -0.48 -8.18
C LYS A 215 17.06 0.55 -7.25
N LEU A 216 15.75 0.42 -6.94
CA LEU A 216 15.07 1.34 -6.03
C LEU A 216 15.63 1.22 -4.62
N ALA A 217 15.89 0.00 -4.15
CA ALA A 217 16.53 -0.22 -2.86
C ALA A 217 17.94 0.39 -2.80
N ALA A 218 18.73 0.31 -3.88
CA ALA A 218 20.07 0.90 -3.95
C ALA A 218 20.04 2.44 -3.98
N ALA A 219 18.99 3.05 -4.55
CA ALA A 219 18.83 4.51 -4.56
C ALA A 219 18.60 5.08 -3.14
N TYR A 220 18.03 4.29 -2.24
CA TYR A 220 17.72 4.68 -0.86
C TYR A 220 18.31 3.68 0.15
N PRO A 221 19.64 3.58 0.28
CA PRO A 221 20.31 2.48 0.94
C PRO A 221 20.07 2.38 2.47
N ASP A 222 19.61 3.46 3.09
CA ASP A 222 19.39 3.53 4.54
C ASP A 222 17.89 3.48 4.91
N THR A 223 16.98 3.61 3.94
CA THR A 223 15.55 3.66 4.18
C THR A 223 15.00 2.27 4.56
N PRO A 224 14.27 2.11 5.67
CA PRO A 224 13.54 0.88 5.99
C PRO A 224 12.54 0.53 4.89
N LEU A 225 12.57 -0.73 4.44
CA LEU A 225 11.68 -1.27 3.41
C LEU A 225 10.61 -2.13 4.09
N ILE A 226 9.44 -1.55 4.32
CA ILE A 226 8.27 -2.29 4.83
C ILE A 226 7.66 -3.03 3.64
N LEU A 227 7.82 -4.34 3.61
CA LEU A 227 7.35 -5.15 2.49
C LEU A 227 5.83 -5.23 2.49
N TRP A 228 5.22 -4.92 1.37
CA TRP A 228 3.79 -5.04 1.15
C TRP A 228 3.48 -5.73 -0.19
N HIS A 229 2.21 -5.96 -0.51
CA HIS A 229 1.73 -6.57 -1.75
C HIS A 229 2.28 -7.99 -2.02
N TRP A 230 2.46 -8.79 -0.97
CA TRP A 230 2.97 -10.15 -1.05
C TRP A 230 2.32 -11.07 -0.02
N GLY A 231 2.36 -12.39 -0.27
CA GLY A 231 2.15 -13.43 0.74
C GLY A 231 0.76 -13.50 1.39
N CYS A 232 -0.23 -12.72 0.93
CA CYS A 232 -1.58 -12.70 1.47
C CYS A 232 -2.62 -13.37 0.55
N VAL A 233 -2.34 -13.49 -0.74
CA VAL A 233 -3.25 -14.06 -1.74
C VAL A 233 -2.75 -15.45 -2.14
N ASP A 234 -3.64 -16.45 -2.13
CA ASP A 234 -3.33 -17.80 -2.60
C ASP A 234 -3.38 -17.85 -4.14
N ALA A 235 -2.29 -17.43 -4.75
CA ALA A 235 -2.14 -17.31 -6.20
C ALA A 235 -0.72 -17.71 -6.65
N PRO A 236 -0.28 -18.96 -6.46
CA PRO A 236 1.11 -19.37 -6.67
C PRO A 236 1.61 -19.22 -8.12
N LYS A 237 0.69 -19.00 -9.08
CA LYS A 237 1.03 -18.78 -10.49
C LYS A 237 0.99 -17.32 -10.92
N MET A 238 0.56 -16.40 -10.04
CA MET A 238 0.45 -14.97 -10.33
C MET A 238 1.60 -14.23 -9.66
N LYS A 239 2.55 -13.78 -10.46
CA LYS A 239 3.77 -13.12 -9.96
C LYS A 239 3.49 -11.85 -9.17
N GLU A 240 2.38 -11.19 -9.44
CA GLU A 240 1.92 -9.98 -8.78
C GLU A 240 1.82 -10.15 -7.25
N PHE A 241 1.42 -11.35 -6.79
CA PHE A 241 1.20 -11.65 -5.38
C PHE A 241 2.33 -12.50 -4.74
N ASN A 242 3.39 -12.81 -5.51
CA ASN A 242 4.42 -13.80 -5.15
C ASN A 242 5.78 -13.18 -4.83
N GLY A 243 5.82 -11.98 -4.27
CA GLY A 243 7.06 -11.45 -3.73
C GLY A 243 7.63 -12.39 -2.66
N ASP A 244 8.94 -12.67 -2.72
CA ASP A 244 9.63 -13.51 -1.76
C ASP A 244 10.71 -12.70 -1.01
N PRO A 245 10.50 -12.40 0.29
CA PRO A 245 11.45 -11.63 1.09
C PRO A 245 12.86 -12.22 1.15
N GLU A 246 13.00 -13.56 1.08
CA GLU A 246 14.32 -14.21 1.11
C GLU A 246 15.06 -13.99 -0.21
N VAL A 247 14.35 -14.02 -1.35
CA VAL A 247 14.91 -13.71 -2.66
C VAL A 247 15.32 -12.23 -2.72
N LEU A 248 14.47 -11.32 -2.26
CA LEU A 248 14.79 -9.89 -2.20
C LEU A 248 16.03 -9.64 -1.34
N ALA A 249 16.12 -10.24 -0.15
CA ALA A 249 17.24 -10.08 0.76
C ALA A 249 18.58 -10.54 0.17
N GLY A 250 18.55 -11.52 -0.73
CA GLY A 250 19.73 -11.99 -1.46
C GLY A 250 20.22 -11.05 -2.58
N ARG A 251 19.44 -10.03 -2.92
CA ARG A 251 19.71 -9.14 -4.07
C ARG A 251 20.04 -7.70 -3.68
N ILE A 252 19.45 -7.18 -2.63
CA ILE A 252 19.59 -5.76 -2.28
C ILE A 252 20.78 -5.50 -1.36
N VAL A 253 21.28 -4.28 -1.40
CA VAL A 253 22.26 -3.78 -0.42
C VAL A 253 21.58 -3.56 0.93
N ASN A 254 22.28 -3.77 2.03
CA ASN A 254 21.79 -3.55 3.40
C ASN A 254 20.46 -4.30 3.69
N PRO A 255 20.38 -5.64 3.50
CA PRO A 255 19.12 -6.39 3.62
C PRO A 255 18.55 -6.39 5.05
N GLU A 256 19.32 -6.00 6.07
CA GLU A 256 18.89 -5.85 7.47
C GLU A 256 17.81 -4.78 7.66
N ARG A 257 17.65 -3.86 6.71
CA ARG A 257 16.59 -2.83 6.71
C ARG A 257 15.26 -3.31 6.14
N ILE A 258 15.19 -4.55 5.64
CA ILE A 258 13.92 -5.18 5.25
C ILE A 258 13.07 -5.38 6.51
N VAL A 259 11.85 -4.84 6.48
CA VAL A 259 10.87 -4.96 7.54
C VAL A 259 9.74 -5.87 7.07
N VAL A 260 9.74 -7.10 7.57
CA VAL A 260 8.68 -8.07 7.36
C VAL A 260 7.68 -7.98 8.50
N LEU A 261 6.52 -7.43 8.25
CA LEU A 261 5.43 -7.33 9.23
C LEU A 261 4.43 -8.46 9.06
N ALA A 262 3.85 -8.92 10.16
CA ALA A 262 2.58 -9.62 10.10
C ALA A 262 1.46 -8.62 9.80
N PRO A 263 0.39 -9.00 9.08
CA PRO A 263 -0.78 -8.14 8.96
C PRO A 263 -1.28 -7.71 10.35
N GLY A 264 -1.43 -6.41 10.57
CA GLY A 264 -1.82 -5.81 11.85
C GLY A 264 -0.69 -5.48 12.82
N GLN A 265 0.52 -6.02 12.63
CA GLN A 265 1.67 -5.72 13.49
C GLN A 265 2.04 -4.23 13.39
N PRO A 266 2.20 -3.51 14.53
CA PRO A 266 2.63 -2.12 14.51
C PRO A 266 4.12 -1.99 14.23
N TRP A 267 4.49 -0.98 13.44
CA TRP A 267 5.85 -0.51 13.28
C TRP A 267 5.89 0.99 13.51
N THR A 268 6.85 1.48 14.29
CA THR A 268 6.95 2.91 14.63
C THR A 268 7.91 3.61 13.69
N LEU A 269 7.42 4.66 13.03
CA LEU A 269 8.24 5.52 12.17
C LEU A 269 9.31 6.24 13.02
N ARG A 270 10.51 6.32 12.48
CA ARG A 270 11.62 7.09 13.04
C ARG A 270 12.26 7.89 11.91
N ARG A 271 12.52 9.15 12.16
CA ARG A 271 13.28 9.99 11.24
C ARG A 271 14.71 9.49 11.13
N LEU A 272 15.23 9.41 9.89
CA LEU A 272 16.58 8.97 9.57
C LEU A 272 17.58 10.13 9.63
#